data_ab6e9d7fa266dfa4862c92c5537607ee
#
_entry.id   ab6e9d7fa266dfa4862c92c5537607ee
#
_cell.length_a   1.000
_cell.length_b   1.000
_cell.length_c   1.000
_cell.angle_alpha   90.00
_cell.angle_beta   90.00
_cell.angle_gamma   90.00
#
_symmetry.space_group_name_H-M   'P 1'
#
loop_
_entity.id
_entity.type
_entity.pdbx_description
1 polymer ?
#
loop_
_entity_poly.entity_id
_entity_poly.type
_entity_poly.pdbx_seq_one_letter_code
_entity_poly.pdbx_strand_id
1 'polypeptide(L)'
;MKPDSIHDKGRFGRIVSRALTAACAVALTVGLAGCGDGTAGTVTLDFFQYKAEAADWFTAKAREFEKTHPNITINVNNSSDATTDLRTRLVKNREPDVITINGDINYGMLAEAGVFHDFTDDEIVDELNPGMVKIAKSLVQTTDRSKKRLYAIPYAGNASGYIINVDVWEQAGEDPDNPPQTWNEFIALLKRFKAKGITPIEASTADPWTLQAPLSSLNSTLVPESEYTNLKNGSKKFSDLWTPVSEKLVEIYQNYTQKNPAVTYQQATQDLAAGKAAILPLGTYAIPQVRLVNKNANLRFAQMPATNNAKEQQLTAGDDVMLTIGAHTKHYNEARQFVDFLMSEKNVKDYSKQQSAFTPYKDTYVGDEALNGVLDFYKAGKLTDFCDHYVPASINIAGFLQTLVQSGNTGKFLNSMQSEYDKIEARNFR
;
A
#
# COMPACT_ATOMS: atom_id res chain seq x y z
N MET A 1 21.88 -40.33 -46.75
CA MET A 1 21.12 -41.54 -47.08
C MET A 1 19.67 -41.32 -46.77
N LYS A 2 18.85 -40.99 -47.78
CA LYS A 2 17.43 -41.33 -47.93
C LYS A 2 17.37 -42.75 -48.40
N PRO A 3 16.27 -43.48 -48.43
CA PRO A 3 14.85 -43.18 -48.68
C PRO A 3 13.92 -44.01 -47.71
N ASP A 4 12.64 -44.13 -47.79
CA ASP A 4 11.47 -43.94 -48.64
C ASP A 4 10.24 -44.32 -47.82
N SER A 5 9.21 -43.64 -47.88
CA SER A 5 7.94 -43.66 -48.58
C SER A 5 7.13 -44.98 -48.48
N ILE A 6 5.80 -44.86 -48.27
CA ILE A 6 4.70 -45.36 -49.12
C ILE A 6 3.40 -45.35 -48.29
N HIS A 7 2.50 -44.49 -48.69
CA HIS A 7 1.09 -44.65 -49.07
C HIS A 7 0.34 -45.94 -48.62
N ASP A 8 -0.86 -45.78 -48.11
CA ASP A 8 -2.03 -46.18 -48.88
C ASP A 8 -3.37 -45.56 -48.42
N LYS A 9 -4.26 -45.43 -49.43
CA LYS A 9 -5.59 -44.84 -49.44
C LYS A 9 -6.69 -45.90 -49.21
N GLY A 10 -7.84 -45.46 -48.69
CA GLY A 10 -9.11 -46.19 -48.88
C GLY A 10 -10.20 -45.49 -48.08
N ARG A 11 -10.97 -44.68 -48.57
CA ARG A 11 -12.17 -44.62 -49.43
C ARG A 11 -13.25 -45.66 -49.09
N PHE A 12 -14.45 -45.13 -48.98
CA PHE A 12 -15.84 -45.65 -48.97
C PHE A 12 -16.55 -45.37 -47.67
N GLY A 13 -17.79 -44.84 -47.60
CA GLY A 13 -18.77 -44.58 -48.66
C GLY A 13 -19.97 -43.84 -48.04
N ARG A 14 -20.57 -43.03 -48.88
CA ARG A 14 -21.87 -42.37 -48.67
C ARG A 14 -23.01 -43.38 -48.65
N ILE A 15 -24.06 -43.19 -47.81
CA ILE A 15 -25.48 -43.51 -48.11
C ILE A 15 -26.33 -42.57 -47.23
N VAL A 16 -26.99 -41.76 -47.71
CA VAL A 16 -28.29 -41.16 -48.07
C VAL A 16 -29.49 -41.95 -47.61
N SER A 17 -30.43 -41.26 -46.90
CA SER A 17 -31.88 -41.26 -47.06
C SER A 17 -32.48 -40.47 -45.87
N ARG A 18 -33.11 -39.33 -46.03
CA ARG A 18 -34.39 -38.86 -46.57
C ARG A 18 -35.63 -39.49 -45.92
N ALA A 19 -36.47 -38.52 -45.47
CA ALA A 19 -37.91 -38.51 -45.23
C ALA A 19 -38.28 -38.83 -43.75
N LEU A 20 -39.15 -38.10 -43.09
CA LEU A 20 -40.46 -37.60 -43.48
C LEU A 20 -40.91 -36.39 -42.67
N THR A 21 -41.58 -35.49 -43.36
CA THR A 21 -42.37 -34.35 -42.88
C THR A 21 -43.78 -34.81 -42.41
N ALA A 22 -44.31 -34.26 -41.34
CA ALA A 22 -45.73 -33.91 -41.12
C ALA A 22 -45.87 -33.35 -39.68
N ALA A 23 -46.09 -32.12 -39.48
CA ALA A 23 -47.36 -31.38 -39.41
C ALA A 23 -48.22 -31.76 -38.19
N CYS A 24 -48.32 -30.79 -37.25
CA CYS A 24 -49.64 -30.32 -36.79
C CYS A 24 -49.42 -28.99 -36.03
N ALA A 25 -50.01 -27.98 -36.61
CA ALA A 25 -50.28 -26.70 -35.99
C ALA A 25 -51.52 -26.83 -35.07
N VAL A 26 -51.70 -25.79 -34.23
CA VAL A 26 -52.84 -25.38 -33.43
C VAL A 26 -52.70 -25.61 -31.91
N ALA A 27 -52.38 -24.51 -31.26
CA ALA A 27 -53.23 -23.86 -30.26
C ALA A 27 -52.61 -22.52 -29.82
N LEU A 28 -53.02 -21.45 -30.45
CA LEU A 28 -53.02 -20.11 -29.84
C LEU A 28 -54.18 -20.07 -28.82
N THR A 29 -53.85 -19.87 -27.54
CA THR A 29 -54.73 -19.20 -26.57
C THR A 29 -53.88 -18.50 -25.53
N VAL A 30 -53.73 -17.24 -25.66
CA VAL A 30 -54.07 -16.16 -24.70
C VAL A 30 -53.79 -16.50 -23.23
N GLY A 31 -52.74 -15.86 -22.76
CA GLY A 31 -52.40 -15.73 -21.36
C GLY A 31 -51.57 -14.47 -21.12
N LEU A 32 -52.18 -13.29 -21.46
CA LEU A 32 -51.71 -12.01 -20.95
C LEU A 32 -52.26 -11.87 -19.53
N ALA A 33 -51.44 -12.20 -18.52
CA ALA A 33 -51.42 -11.64 -17.18
C ALA A 33 -50.31 -12.30 -16.39
N GLY A 34 -49.15 -11.74 -16.48
CA GLY A 34 -48.01 -12.06 -15.61
C GLY A 34 -47.25 -10.76 -15.44
N CYS A 35 -47.57 -10.03 -14.38
CA CYS A 35 -46.74 -8.92 -13.91
C CYS A 35 -45.33 -9.40 -13.88
N GLY A 36 -44.47 -8.67 -14.55
CA GLY A 36 -43.03 -8.96 -14.55
C GLY A 36 -42.47 -8.84 -13.15
N ASP A 37 -42.23 -9.97 -12.53
CA ASP A 37 -41.06 -10.07 -11.66
C ASP A 37 -39.85 -10.02 -12.60
N GLY A 38 -39.33 -8.81 -12.78
CA GLY A 38 -38.02 -8.65 -13.35
C GLY A 38 -37.04 -9.39 -12.43
N THR A 39 -36.65 -10.58 -12.85
CA THR A 39 -35.44 -11.16 -12.33
C THR A 39 -34.35 -10.15 -12.65
N ALA A 40 -34.00 -9.32 -11.65
CA ALA A 40 -32.85 -8.43 -11.73
C ALA A 40 -31.67 -9.31 -12.16
N GLY A 41 -31.13 -9.05 -13.34
CA GLY A 41 -30.05 -9.85 -13.88
C GLY A 41 -28.90 -9.84 -12.91
N THR A 42 -28.22 -10.97 -12.75
CA THR A 42 -27.02 -11.06 -11.90
C THR A 42 -25.96 -10.11 -12.47
N VAL A 43 -25.48 -9.18 -11.64
CA VAL A 43 -24.38 -8.27 -11.97
C VAL A 43 -23.07 -8.90 -11.49
N THR A 44 -22.04 -8.90 -12.34
CA THR A 44 -20.71 -9.29 -11.93
C THR A 44 -19.83 -8.05 -11.87
N LEU A 45 -19.34 -7.73 -10.67
CA LEU A 45 -18.38 -6.64 -10.45
C LEU A 45 -16.96 -7.15 -10.61
N ASP A 46 -16.14 -6.43 -11.36
CA ASP A 46 -14.69 -6.63 -11.44
C ASP A 46 -14.03 -5.84 -10.29
N PHE A 47 -13.54 -6.55 -9.28
CA PHE A 47 -12.84 -5.99 -8.14
C PHE A 47 -11.34 -6.16 -8.28
N PHE A 48 -10.64 -5.07 -8.54
CA PHE A 48 -9.17 -5.04 -8.60
C PHE A 48 -8.58 -4.76 -7.22
N GLN A 49 -7.77 -5.67 -6.71
CA GLN A 49 -7.19 -5.62 -5.38
C GLN A 49 -5.66 -5.71 -5.48
N TYR A 50 -4.94 -4.72 -4.90
CA TYR A 50 -3.49 -4.59 -5.05
C TYR A 50 -2.68 -5.14 -3.87
N LYS A 51 -3.25 -5.14 -2.65
CA LYS A 51 -2.51 -5.43 -1.43
C LYS A 51 -2.37 -6.93 -1.21
N ALA A 52 -1.19 -7.46 -1.50
CA ALA A 52 -0.91 -8.89 -1.45
C ALA A 52 -1.16 -9.48 -0.04
N GLU A 53 -0.79 -8.76 1.02
CA GLU A 53 -0.94 -9.17 2.41
C GLU A 53 -2.41 -9.31 2.83
N ALA A 54 -3.32 -8.63 2.15
CA ALA A 54 -4.75 -8.64 2.44
C ALA A 54 -5.59 -9.39 1.39
N ALA A 55 -4.96 -10.10 0.44
CA ALA A 55 -5.66 -10.77 -0.66
C ALA A 55 -6.72 -11.76 -0.17
N ASP A 56 -6.39 -12.58 0.82
CA ASP A 56 -7.33 -13.56 1.40
C ASP A 56 -8.47 -12.87 2.13
N TRP A 57 -8.18 -11.77 2.83
CA TRP A 57 -9.19 -11.00 3.56
C TRP A 57 -10.23 -10.40 2.60
N PHE A 58 -9.79 -9.69 1.56
CA PHE A 58 -10.69 -9.10 0.57
C PHE A 58 -11.49 -10.17 -0.19
N THR A 59 -10.85 -11.31 -0.51
CA THR A 59 -11.54 -12.44 -1.13
C THR A 59 -12.63 -13.01 -0.21
N ALA A 60 -12.34 -13.19 1.07
CA ALA A 60 -13.32 -13.66 2.04
C ALA A 60 -14.49 -12.66 2.21
N LYS A 61 -14.21 -11.36 2.24
CA LYS A 61 -15.25 -10.32 2.34
C LYS A 61 -16.13 -10.23 1.08
N ALA A 62 -15.56 -10.43 -0.10
CA ALA A 62 -16.35 -10.55 -1.33
C ALA A 62 -17.35 -11.71 -1.23
N ARG A 63 -16.92 -12.88 -0.74
CA ARG A 63 -17.82 -14.03 -0.53
C ARG A 63 -18.84 -13.81 0.61
N GLU A 64 -18.49 -13.01 1.64
CA GLU A 64 -19.43 -12.62 2.70
C GLU A 64 -20.53 -11.69 2.14
N PHE A 65 -20.16 -10.70 1.31
CA PHE A 65 -21.06 -9.79 0.65
C PHE A 65 -22.07 -10.50 -0.26
N GLU A 66 -21.61 -11.43 -1.10
CA GLU A 66 -22.44 -12.20 -2.03
C GLU A 66 -23.55 -12.98 -1.32
N LYS A 67 -23.35 -13.43 -0.08
CA LYS A 67 -24.37 -14.17 0.70
C LYS A 67 -25.59 -13.29 1.02
N THR A 68 -25.39 -12.00 1.15
CA THR A 68 -26.46 -11.03 1.47
C THR A 68 -26.96 -10.29 0.22
N HIS A 69 -26.23 -10.40 -0.90
CA HIS A 69 -26.53 -9.76 -2.18
C HIS A 69 -26.51 -10.79 -3.32
N PRO A 70 -27.50 -11.72 -3.37
CA PRO A 70 -27.46 -12.87 -4.28
C PRO A 70 -27.47 -12.49 -5.76
N ASN A 71 -27.84 -11.24 -6.08
CA ASN A 71 -27.84 -10.73 -7.46
C ASN A 71 -26.50 -10.08 -7.87
N ILE A 72 -25.51 -10.05 -6.96
CA ILE A 72 -24.19 -9.46 -7.23
C ILE A 72 -23.13 -10.53 -7.01
N THR A 73 -22.27 -10.71 -8.00
CA THR A 73 -21.09 -11.58 -7.91
C THR A 73 -19.84 -10.70 -7.97
N ILE A 74 -18.85 -10.98 -7.13
CA ILE A 74 -17.59 -10.23 -7.09
C ILE A 74 -16.47 -11.08 -7.71
N ASN A 75 -15.95 -10.65 -8.84
CA ASN A 75 -14.76 -11.23 -9.46
C ASN A 75 -13.51 -10.54 -8.88
N VAL A 76 -12.87 -11.16 -7.88
CA VAL A 76 -11.70 -10.59 -7.22
C VAL A 76 -10.44 -10.86 -8.04
N ASN A 77 -9.75 -9.81 -8.43
CA ASN A 77 -8.50 -9.85 -9.17
C ASN A 77 -7.36 -9.32 -8.29
N ASN A 78 -6.64 -10.25 -7.66
CA ASN A 78 -5.44 -9.92 -6.88
C ASN A 78 -4.25 -9.68 -7.81
N SER A 79 -3.61 -8.51 -7.73
CA SER A 79 -2.45 -8.16 -8.53
C SER A 79 -1.20 -8.01 -7.66
N SER A 80 -0.10 -8.62 -8.09
CA SER A 80 1.22 -8.43 -7.46
C SER A 80 2.01 -7.25 -8.05
N ASP A 81 1.62 -6.76 -9.24
CA ASP A 81 2.16 -5.56 -9.87
C ASP A 81 1.00 -4.64 -10.27
N ALA A 82 0.38 -4.06 -9.25
CA ALA A 82 -0.87 -3.33 -9.38
C ALA A 82 -0.79 -2.16 -10.35
N THR A 83 0.31 -1.41 -10.33
CA THR A 83 0.47 -0.24 -11.20
C THR A 83 0.51 -0.62 -12.67
N THR A 84 1.28 -1.63 -13.02
CA THR A 84 1.40 -2.13 -14.40
C THR A 84 0.10 -2.78 -14.87
N ASP A 85 -0.52 -3.60 -14.01
CA ASP A 85 -1.74 -4.32 -14.36
C ASP A 85 -2.92 -3.38 -14.54
N LEU A 86 -3.10 -2.40 -13.63
CA LEU A 86 -4.18 -1.43 -13.74
C LEU A 86 -4.02 -0.56 -14.99
N ARG A 87 -2.82 -0.04 -15.26
CA ARG A 87 -2.54 0.71 -16.50
C ARG A 87 -2.81 -0.13 -17.75
N THR A 88 -2.41 -1.39 -17.75
CA THR A 88 -2.65 -2.32 -18.87
C THR A 88 -4.15 -2.54 -19.10
N ARG A 89 -4.95 -2.66 -18.04
CA ARG A 89 -6.42 -2.77 -18.12
C ARG A 89 -7.03 -1.50 -18.70
N LEU A 90 -6.61 -0.32 -18.20
CA LEU A 90 -7.11 0.96 -18.68
C LEU A 90 -6.84 1.18 -20.18
N VAL A 91 -5.62 0.88 -20.65
CA VAL A 91 -5.27 0.97 -22.07
C VAL A 91 -6.14 0.03 -22.94
N LYS A 92 -6.60 -1.08 -22.36
CA LYS A 92 -7.48 -2.06 -23.05
C LYS A 92 -8.98 -1.75 -22.86
N ASN A 93 -9.35 -0.60 -22.31
CA ASN A 93 -10.72 -0.24 -21.94
C ASN A 93 -11.41 -1.31 -21.06
N ARG A 94 -10.67 -1.86 -20.10
CA ARG A 94 -11.13 -2.85 -19.12
C ARG A 94 -10.99 -2.28 -17.71
N GLU A 95 -11.60 -1.12 -17.49
CA GLU A 95 -11.62 -0.46 -16.20
C GLU A 95 -12.37 -1.35 -15.20
N PRO A 96 -11.79 -1.64 -14.01
CA PRO A 96 -12.49 -2.37 -12.97
C PRO A 96 -13.64 -1.54 -12.36
N ASP A 97 -14.66 -2.22 -11.83
CA ASP A 97 -15.79 -1.55 -11.18
C ASP A 97 -15.41 -1.02 -9.80
N VAL A 98 -14.69 -1.84 -9.00
CA VAL A 98 -14.17 -1.46 -7.69
C VAL A 98 -12.67 -1.68 -7.65
N ILE A 99 -11.95 -0.76 -7.03
CA ILE A 99 -10.48 -0.77 -7.02
C ILE A 99 -10.00 -0.47 -5.61
N THR A 100 -9.07 -1.30 -5.09
CA THR A 100 -8.19 -0.85 -4.01
C THR A 100 -6.93 -0.25 -4.61
N ILE A 101 -6.45 0.84 -4.03
CA ILE A 101 -5.23 1.51 -4.46
C ILE A 101 -4.46 2.07 -3.27
N ASN A 102 -3.13 2.09 -3.38
CA ASN A 102 -2.28 2.75 -2.41
C ASN A 102 -2.39 4.27 -2.54
N GLY A 103 -2.35 4.98 -1.41
CA GLY A 103 -2.30 6.44 -1.38
C GLY A 103 -0.90 6.93 -1.73
N ASP A 104 -0.57 6.92 -3.01
CA ASP A 104 0.73 7.35 -3.55
C ASP A 104 0.58 8.22 -4.80
N ILE A 105 1.70 8.57 -5.41
CA ILE A 105 1.72 9.40 -6.62
C ILE A 105 0.99 8.75 -7.80
N ASN A 106 0.91 7.41 -7.87
CA ASN A 106 0.20 6.72 -8.95
C ASN A 106 -1.31 6.91 -8.82
N TYR A 107 -1.83 6.90 -7.58
CA TYR A 107 -3.22 7.28 -7.32
C TYR A 107 -3.48 8.70 -7.85
N GLY A 108 -2.66 9.66 -7.48
CA GLY A 108 -2.81 11.05 -7.92
C GLY A 108 -2.86 11.18 -9.44
N MET A 109 -1.93 10.53 -10.15
CA MET A 109 -1.86 10.55 -11.61
C MET A 109 -3.10 9.92 -12.27
N LEU A 110 -3.61 8.79 -11.74
CA LEU A 110 -4.80 8.13 -12.27
C LEU A 110 -6.08 8.93 -11.98
N ALA A 111 -6.15 9.56 -10.81
CA ALA A 111 -7.22 10.48 -10.45
C ALA A 111 -7.30 11.68 -11.42
N GLU A 112 -6.14 12.30 -11.73
CA GLU A 112 -6.05 13.40 -12.71
C GLU A 112 -6.43 12.96 -14.13
N ALA A 113 -6.17 11.70 -14.47
CA ALA A 113 -6.57 11.12 -15.75
C ALA A 113 -8.08 10.77 -15.82
N GLY A 114 -8.85 11.02 -14.74
CA GLY A 114 -10.29 10.77 -14.71
C GLY A 114 -10.68 9.31 -14.61
N VAL A 115 -9.81 8.47 -14.06
CA VAL A 115 -10.04 7.02 -13.91
C VAL A 115 -11.02 6.72 -12.78
N PHE A 116 -11.14 7.58 -11.77
CA PHE A 116 -11.85 7.30 -10.54
C PHE A 116 -13.06 8.20 -10.33
N HIS A 117 -14.08 7.66 -9.69
CA HIS A 117 -15.24 8.41 -9.24
C HIS A 117 -14.83 9.48 -8.20
N ASP A 118 -15.54 10.59 -8.20
CA ASP A 118 -15.32 11.72 -7.30
C ASP A 118 -16.18 11.59 -6.04
N PHE A 119 -15.55 11.40 -4.89
CA PHE A 119 -16.18 11.26 -3.59
C PHE A 119 -16.14 12.54 -2.74
N THR A 120 -15.75 13.68 -3.31
CA THR A 120 -15.49 14.92 -2.55
C THR A 120 -16.67 15.38 -1.70
N ASP A 121 -17.88 15.22 -2.23
CA ASP A 121 -19.13 15.64 -1.60
C ASP A 121 -19.92 14.44 -1.06
N ASP A 122 -19.29 13.28 -0.89
CA ASP A 122 -19.91 12.07 -0.35
C ASP A 122 -20.04 12.16 1.19
N GLU A 123 -21.19 11.74 1.73
CA GLU A 123 -21.49 11.82 3.17
C GLU A 123 -20.47 11.08 4.04
N ILE A 124 -19.84 10.01 3.54
CA ILE A 124 -18.84 9.25 4.28
C ILE A 124 -17.61 10.10 4.64
N VAL A 125 -17.32 11.15 3.85
CA VAL A 125 -16.15 12.01 4.07
C VAL A 125 -16.19 12.70 5.43
N ASP A 126 -17.39 13.01 5.92
CA ASP A 126 -17.59 13.65 7.22
C ASP A 126 -17.27 12.73 8.40
N GLU A 127 -17.24 11.42 8.17
CA GLU A 127 -16.91 10.42 9.20
C GLU A 127 -15.42 10.08 9.24
N LEU A 128 -14.68 10.41 8.18
CA LEU A 128 -13.27 10.04 8.00
C LEU A 128 -12.33 10.94 8.81
N ASN A 129 -11.15 10.40 9.09
CA ASN A 129 -10.04 11.15 9.71
C ASN A 129 -9.60 12.28 8.74
N PRO A 130 -9.66 13.56 9.19
CA PRO A 130 -9.33 14.68 8.32
C PRO A 130 -7.90 14.66 7.80
N GLY A 131 -6.96 14.06 8.55
CA GLY A 131 -5.56 13.91 8.14
C GLY A 131 -5.43 12.98 6.93
N MET A 132 -6.11 11.84 6.95
CA MET A 132 -6.12 10.89 5.82
C MET A 132 -6.79 11.52 4.60
N VAL A 133 -7.95 12.14 4.76
CA VAL A 133 -8.63 12.87 3.67
C VAL A 133 -7.73 13.97 3.08
N LYS A 134 -6.99 14.70 3.93
CA LYS A 134 -6.02 15.71 3.49
C LYS A 134 -4.90 15.08 2.67
N ILE A 135 -4.32 13.96 3.10
CA ILE A 135 -3.27 13.24 2.38
C ILE A 135 -3.81 12.80 1.01
N ALA A 136 -4.93 12.08 0.96
CA ALA A 136 -5.53 11.61 -0.29
C ALA A 136 -5.78 12.77 -1.29
N LYS A 137 -6.32 13.90 -0.82
CA LYS A 137 -6.51 15.10 -1.65
C LYS A 137 -5.20 15.75 -2.08
N SER A 138 -4.14 15.69 -1.28
CA SER A 138 -2.84 16.32 -1.60
C SER A 138 -2.09 15.58 -2.71
N LEU A 139 -2.29 14.28 -2.83
CA LEU A 139 -1.68 13.43 -3.86
C LEU A 139 -2.19 13.75 -5.27
N VAL A 140 -3.38 14.35 -5.39
CA VAL A 140 -3.91 14.83 -6.68
C VAL A 140 -3.20 16.13 -7.03
N GLN A 141 -2.27 16.06 -7.98
CA GLN A 141 -1.36 17.16 -8.33
C GLN A 141 -1.96 18.13 -9.37
N THR A 142 -3.17 18.58 -9.16
CA THR A 142 -3.75 19.60 -10.04
C THR A 142 -3.14 20.99 -9.77
N THR A 143 -2.87 21.75 -10.83
CA THR A 143 -2.46 23.15 -10.73
C THR A 143 -3.56 24.05 -10.17
N ASP A 144 -4.81 23.65 -10.36
CA ASP A 144 -5.99 24.30 -9.79
C ASP A 144 -6.28 23.73 -8.40
N ARG A 145 -5.84 24.44 -7.37
CA ARG A 145 -6.05 24.05 -5.96
C ARG A 145 -7.53 23.93 -5.57
N SER A 146 -8.44 24.58 -6.31
CA SER A 146 -9.89 24.44 -6.08
C SER A 146 -10.42 23.06 -6.50
N LYS A 147 -9.65 22.32 -7.29
CA LYS A 147 -9.95 20.97 -7.77
C LYS A 147 -9.19 19.87 -7.01
N LYS A 148 -8.64 20.13 -5.84
CA LYS A 148 -8.14 19.07 -4.95
C LYS A 148 -9.32 18.27 -4.41
N ARG A 149 -9.71 17.27 -5.17
CA ARG A 149 -10.88 16.44 -4.94
C ARG A 149 -10.47 15.09 -4.34
N LEU A 150 -11.43 14.38 -3.75
CA LEU A 150 -11.24 13.05 -3.20
C LEU A 150 -11.74 12.01 -4.21
N TYR A 151 -10.84 11.26 -4.81
CA TYR A 151 -11.17 10.23 -5.82
C TYR A 151 -11.07 8.80 -5.29
N ALA A 152 -10.72 8.64 -4.04
CA ALA A 152 -10.76 7.36 -3.34
C ALA A 152 -11.01 7.60 -1.85
N ILE A 153 -11.79 6.72 -1.24
CA ILE A 153 -12.11 6.75 0.18
C ILE A 153 -10.96 6.08 0.94
N PRO A 154 -10.25 6.77 1.86
CA PRO A 154 -9.32 6.13 2.77
C PRO A 154 -9.98 4.93 3.47
N TYR A 155 -9.33 3.78 3.43
CA TYR A 155 -9.82 2.54 4.03
C TYR A 155 -8.97 2.10 5.23
N ALA A 156 -7.66 2.21 5.08
CA ALA A 156 -6.72 1.87 6.12
C ALA A 156 -5.45 2.71 6.00
N GLY A 157 -4.95 3.18 7.13
CA GLY A 157 -3.68 3.89 7.21
C GLY A 157 -2.55 2.98 7.70
N ASN A 158 -1.33 3.29 7.28
CA ASN A 158 -0.11 2.73 7.84
C ASN A 158 0.80 3.83 8.40
N ALA A 159 1.85 3.42 9.09
CA ALA A 159 2.90 4.34 9.53
C ALA A 159 4.27 3.71 9.31
N SER A 160 5.28 4.55 9.12
CA SER A 160 6.69 4.17 9.14
C SER A 160 7.35 4.54 10.46
N GLY A 161 8.21 3.63 10.94
CA GLY A 161 8.91 3.75 12.20
C GLY A 161 9.83 2.55 12.41
N TYR A 162 9.72 1.90 13.54
CA TYR A 162 10.38 0.62 13.77
C TYR A 162 9.55 -0.33 14.63
N ILE A 163 9.61 -1.61 14.30
CA ILE A 163 8.97 -2.69 15.05
C ILE A 163 9.94 -3.17 16.11
N ILE A 164 9.46 -3.34 17.32
CA ILE A 164 10.19 -3.78 18.51
C ILE A 164 9.86 -5.24 18.77
N ASN A 165 10.86 -6.08 18.97
CA ASN A 165 10.70 -7.38 19.59
C ASN A 165 10.77 -7.21 21.11
N VAL A 166 9.62 -7.28 21.81
CA VAL A 166 9.50 -7.04 23.25
C VAL A 166 10.39 -8.00 24.05
N ASP A 167 10.36 -9.29 23.71
CA ASP A 167 11.08 -10.32 24.46
C ASP A 167 12.61 -10.06 24.41
N VAL A 168 13.12 -9.58 23.28
CA VAL A 168 14.54 -9.23 23.13
C VAL A 168 14.91 -7.98 23.93
N TRP A 169 14.01 -6.99 23.98
CA TRP A 169 14.21 -5.77 24.77
C TRP A 169 14.23 -6.08 26.28
N GLU A 170 13.23 -6.82 26.76
CA GLU A 170 13.15 -7.23 28.16
C GLU A 170 14.34 -8.08 28.58
N GLN A 171 14.78 -9.04 27.73
CA GLN A 171 16.00 -9.81 27.96
C GLN A 171 17.24 -8.92 28.05
N ALA A 172 17.24 -7.82 27.31
CA ALA A 172 18.29 -6.82 27.38
C ALA A 172 18.14 -5.87 28.58
N GLY A 173 17.05 -5.94 29.35
CA GLY A 173 16.76 -5.00 30.44
C GLY A 173 16.38 -3.61 29.97
N GLU A 174 15.84 -3.51 28.74
CA GLU A 174 15.31 -2.27 28.17
C GLU A 174 13.77 -2.29 28.25
N ASP A 175 13.15 -1.12 28.32
CA ASP A 175 11.70 -0.98 28.41
C ASP A 175 11.08 -0.77 27.02
N PRO A 176 10.33 -1.74 26.47
CA PRO A 176 9.73 -1.62 25.14
C PRO A 176 8.51 -0.68 25.11
N ASP A 177 7.91 -0.37 26.27
CA ASP A 177 6.75 0.52 26.37
C ASP A 177 7.17 2.00 26.51
N ASN A 178 8.46 2.27 26.79
CA ASN A 178 9.06 3.60 26.81
C ASN A 178 10.23 3.71 25.81
N PRO A 179 9.96 3.63 24.50
CA PRO A 179 11.00 3.73 23.51
C PRO A 179 11.64 5.13 23.46
N PRO A 180 12.89 5.24 22.97
CA PRO A 180 13.59 6.52 22.83
C PRO A 180 12.76 7.59 22.13
N GLN A 181 12.75 8.80 22.70
CA GLN A 181 12.05 9.95 22.15
C GLN A 181 12.98 10.93 21.42
N THR A 182 14.29 10.74 21.54
CA THR A 182 15.33 11.59 20.93
C THR A 182 16.34 10.73 20.16
N TRP A 183 17.01 11.35 19.17
CA TRP A 183 18.05 10.66 18.41
C TRP A 183 19.19 10.14 19.30
N ASN A 184 19.64 10.95 20.23
CA ASN A 184 20.73 10.55 21.13
C ASN A 184 20.34 9.36 22.02
N GLU A 185 19.11 9.31 22.55
CA GLU A 185 18.59 8.16 23.28
C GLU A 185 18.50 6.91 22.41
N PHE A 186 18.06 7.06 21.14
CA PHE A 186 17.97 5.95 20.20
C PHE A 186 19.35 5.36 19.90
N ILE A 187 20.34 6.20 19.59
CA ILE A 187 21.71 5.73 19.37
C ILE A 187 22.31 5.11 20.64
N ALA A 188 22.03 5.68 21.83
CA ALA A 188 22.48 5.09 23.10
C ALA A 188 21.86 3.69 23.32
N LEU A 189 20.57 3.51 23.00
CA LEU A 189 19.89 2.21 23.05
C LEU A 189 20.56 1.19 22.12
N LEU A 190 20.81 1.57 20.85
CA LEU A 190 21.46 0.68 19.88
C LEU A 190 22.88 0.25 20.36
N LYS A 191 23.62 1.17 20.99
CA LYS A 191 24.93 0.85 21.61
C LYS A 191 24.78 -0.16 22.75
N ARG A 192 23.74 -0.05 23.59
CA ARG A 192 23.50 -0.99 24.69
C ARG A 192 23.17 -2.39 24.18
N PHE A 193 22.32 -2.54 23.16
CA PHE A 193 22.08 -3.83 22.52
C PHE A 193 23.36 -4.45 21.99
N LYS A 194 24.13 -3.66 21.22
CA LYS A 194 25.41 -4.12 20.65
C LYS A 194 26.41 -4.56 21.73
N ALA A 195 26.50 -3.84 22.83
CA ALA A 195 27.39 -4.18 23.97
C ALA A 195 26.96 -5.51 24.64
N LYS A 196 25.69 -5.87 24.56
CA LYS A 196 25.15 -7.14 25.07
C LYS A 196 25.20 -8.29 24.04
N GLY A 197 25.83 -8.06 22.87
CA GLY A 197 25.90 -9.06 21.80
C GLY A 197 24.60 -9.29 21.04
N ILE A 198 23.61 -8.40 21.22
CA ILE A 198 22.33 -8.44 20.51
C ILE A 198 22.48 -7.64 19.22
N THR A 199 22.00 -8.17 18.09
CA THR A 199 21.86 -7.40 16.85
C THR A 199 20.85 -6.28 17.07
N PRO A 200 21.25 -4.98 17.04
CA PRO A 200 20.31 -3.91 17.33
C PRO A 200 19.23 -3.78 16.28
N ILE A 201 19.61 -3.82 15.01
CA ILE A 201 18.74 -3.57 13.86
C ILE A 201 18.82 -4.74 12.88
N GLU A 202 17.68 -5.35 12.56
CA GLU A 202 17.52 -6.19 11.38
C GLU A 202 17.34 -5.32 10.14
N ALA A 203 18.00 -5.66 9.04
CA ALA A 203 17.96 -4.86 7.82
C ALA A 203 17.70 -5.72 6.59
N SER A 204 16.67 -5.40 5.84
CA SER A 204 16.25 -6.12 4.62
C SER A 204 16.79 -5.47 3.34
N THR A 205 18.11 -5.31 3.26
CA THR A 205 18.76 -4.55 2.18
C THR A 205 18.74 -5.24 0.82
N ALA A 206 18.42 -6.55 0.73
CA ALA A 206 18.23 -7.22 -0.53
C ALA A 206 16.94 -6.75 -1.26
N ASP A 207 15.97 -6.25 -0.50
CA ASP A 207 14.74 -5.66 -1.03
C ASP A 207 14.79 -4.12 -0.84
N PRO A 208 15.36 -3.37 -1.79
CA PRO A 208 15.72 -1.96 -1.59
C PRO A 208 14.55 -1.04 -1.21
N TRP A 209 13.33 -1.38 -1.60
CA TRP A 209 12.12 -0.62 -1.27
C TRP A 209 11.91 -0.49 0.26
N THR A 210 12.39 -1.47 1.05
CA THR A 210 12.28 -1.45 2.51
C THR A 210 13.03 -0.29 3.16
N LEU A 211 14.05 0.25 2.49
CA LEU A 211 14.83 1.38 2.97
C LEU A 211 14.08 2.72 2.88
N GLN A 212 12.97 2.77 2.14
CA GLN A 212 12.13 3.98 2.06
C GLN A 212 11.38 4.24 3.38
N ALA A 213 11.09 3.19 4.17
CA ALA A 213 10.44 3.36 5.46
C ALA A 213 11.30 4.14 6.46
N PRO A 214 12.55 3.77 6.78
CA PRO A 214 13.40 4.58 7.65
C PRO A 214 13.79 5.93 7.03
N LEU A 215 13.90 6.05 5.69
CA LEU A 215 14.06 7.35 5.03
C LEU A 215 12.90 8.28 5.38
N SER A 216 11.66 7.84 5.15
CA SER A 216 10.46 8.64 5.40
C SER A 216 10.30 8.95 6.89
N SER A 217 10.60 7.99 7.79
CA SER A 217 10.52 8.19 9.23
C SER A 217 11.46 9.29 9.73
N LEU A 218 12.69 9.34 9.23
CA LEU A 218 13.63 10.41 9.58
C LEU A 218 13.26 11.72 8.91
N ASN A 219 12.81 11.65 7.66
CA ASN A 219 12.44 12.82 6.86
C ASN A 219 11.27 13.59 7.48
N SER A 220 10.27 12.89 8.03
CA SER A 220 9.04 13.47 8.59
C SER A 220 9.29 14.60 9.58
N THR A 221 10.33 14.48 10.39
CA THR A 221 10.71 15.50 11.39
C THR A 221 11.77 16.48 10.86
N LEU A 222 12.70 16.00 10.01
CA LEU A 222 13.84 16.80 9.57
C LEU A 222 13.54 17.74 8.40
N VAL A 223 12.53 17.40 7.58
CA VAL A 223 12.22 18.14 6.36
C VAL A 223 10.73 18.48 6.32
N PRO A 224 10.35 19.72 6.60
CA PRO A 224 8.98 20.16 6.46
C PRO A 224 8.45 19.95 5.02
N GLU A 225 7.20 19.52 4.87
CA GLU A 225 6.57 19.30 3.55
C GLU A 225 6.69 20.52 2.61
N SER A 226 6.63 21.74 3.17
CA SER A 226 6.77 22.98 2.41
C SER A 226 8.12 23.10 1.68
N GLU A 227 9.17 22.41 2.15
CA GLU A 227 10.50 22.46 1.54
C GLU A 227 10.55 21.75 0.18
N TYR A 228 9.65 20.79 -0.05
CA TYR A 228 9.52 20.17 -1.38
C TYR A 228 9.00 21.13 -2.44
N THR A 229 8.27 22.18 -2.05
CA THR A 229 7.95 23.30 -2.96
C THR A 229 9.21 24.07 -3.36
N ASN A 230 10.15 24.24 -2.43
CA ASN A 230 11.44 24.88 -2.69
C ASN A 230 12.35 24.02 -3.57
N LEU A 231 12.30 22.69 -3.42
CA LEU A 231 12.95 21.76 -4.35
C LEU A 231 12.35 21.89 -5.75
N LYS A 232 11.02 21.89 -5.87
CA LYS A 232 10.30 21.98 -7.16
C LYS A 232 10.54 23.28 -7.91
N ASN A 233 10.68 24.39 -7.21
CA ASN A 233 10.98 25.68 -7.85
C ASN A 233 12.48 25.97 -8.05
N GLY A 234 13.35 25.01 -7.70
CA GLY A 234 14.79 25.07 -7.88
C GLY A 234 15.54 25.94 -6.87
N SER A 235 14.86 26.48 -5.84
CA SER A 235 15.52 27.29 -4.80
C SER A 235 16.27 26.44 -3.76
N LYS A 236 15.99 25.13 -3.68
CA LYS A 236 16.73 24.14 -2.90
C LYS A 236 17.06 22.91 -3.71
N LYS A 237 18.04 22.15 -3.22
CA LYS A 237 18.50 20.87 -3.78
C LYS A 237 18.31 19.74 -2.77
N PHE A 238 18.42 18.49 -3.21
CA PHE A 238 18.40 17.34 -2.30
C PHE A 238 19.48 17.42 -1.22
N SER A 239 20.65 18.00 -1.52
CA SER A 239 21.69 18.25 -0.53
C SER A 239 21.25 19.17 0.61
N ASP A 240 20.36 20.15 0.33
CA ASP A 240 19.86 21.07 1.35
C ASP A 240 18.80 20.41 2.25
N LEU A 241 18.09 19.42 1.73
CA LEU A 241 17.00 18.75 2.42
C LEU A 241 17.41 17.42 3.07
N TRP A 242 18.12 16.57 2.33
CA TRP A 242 18.32 15.17 2.70
C TRP A 242 19.72 14.86 3.26
N THR A 243 20.63 15.82 3.38
CA THR A 243 21.92 15.57 4.02
C THR A 243 21.76 15.03 5.43
N PRO A 244 21.02 15.66 6.36
CA PRO A 244 20.91 15.14 7.73
C PRO A 244 20.18 13.80 7.79
N VAL A 245 19.25 13.55 6.88
CA VAL A 245 18.52 12.26 6.78
C VAL A 245 19.49 11.15 6.34
N SER A 246 20.26 11.40 5.26
CA SER A 246 21.19 10.43 4.70
C SER A 246 22.35 10.09 5.65
N GLU A 247 22.85 11.08 6.40
CA GLU A 247 23.88 10.87 7.42
C GLU A 247 23.39 9.95 8.55
N LYS A 248 22.15 10.16 9.03
CA LYS A 248 21.55 9.30 10.05
C LYS A 248 21.30 7.89 9.54
N LEU A 249 20.83 7.71 8.31
CA LEU A 249 20.71 6.40 7.68
C LEU A 249 22.08 5.69 7.62
N VAL A 250 23.13 6.39 7.19
CA VAL A 250 24.49 5.83 7.18
C VAL A 250 24.92 5.46 8.59
N GLU A 251 24.71 6.31 9.59
CA GLU A 251 25.08 6.03 10.99
C GLU A 251 24.45 4.73 11.47
N ILE A 252 23.12 4.53 11.30
CA ILE A 252 22.45 3.34 11.83
C ILE A 252 22.78 2.08 11.01
N TYR A 253 22.81 2.16 9.69
CA TYR A 253 23.05 0.98 8.85
C TYR A 253 24.50 0.53 8.84
N GLN A 254 25.46 1.44 8.92
CA GLN A 254 26.88 1.09 8.98
C GLN A 254 27.33 0.56 10.34
N ASN A 255 26.66 0.93 11.44
CA ASN A 255 27.15 0.63 12.78
C ASN A 255 26.29 -0.38 13.56
N TYR A 256 24.99 -0.51 13.25
CA TYR A 256 24.05 -1.20 14.14
C TYR A 256 23.21 -2.29 13.45
N THR A 257 23.43 -2.57 12.16
CA THR A 257 22.77 -3.68 11.45
C THR A 257 23.68 -4.92 11.40
N GLN A 258 23.06 -6.09 11.11
CA GLN A 258 23.81 -7.25 10.64
C GLN A 258 24.50 -6.92 9.31
N LYS A 259 25.67 -7.53 9.07
CA LYS A 259 26.51 -7.22 7.90
C LYS A 259 26.18 -8.08 6.65
N ASN A 260 24.99 -8.68 6.59
CA ASN A 260 24.58 -9.49 5.45
C ASN A 260 23.69 -8.69 4.50
N PRO A 261 24.16 -8.29 3.30
CA PRO A 261 23.37 -7.52 2.35
C PRO A 261 22.33 -8.37 1.60
N ALA A 262 22.33 -9.70 1.77
CA ALA A 262 21.44 -10.62 1.08
C ALA A 262 20.12 -10.89 1.85
N VAL A 263 19.91 -10.23 2.99
CA VAL A 263 18.68 -10.38 3.77
C VAL A 263 17.51 -9.72 3.03
N THR A 264 16.52 -10.54 2.70
CA THR A 264 15.25 -10.11 2.09
C THR A 264 14.26 -9.63 3.14
N TYR A 265 13.19 -8.97 2.70
CA TYR A 265 12.06 -8.59 3.55
C TYR A 265 11.48 -9.80 4.32
N GLN A 266 11.27 -10.92 3.61
CA GLN A 266 10.80 -12.15 4.22
C GLN A 266 11.77 -12.68 5.28
N GLN A 267 13.05 -12.69 4.99
CA GLN A 267 14.06 -13.16 5.95
C GLN A 267 14.12 -12.24 7.18
N ALA A 268 14.06 -10.91 6.99
CA ALA A 268 14.10 -9.95 8.09
C ALA A 268 12.91 -10.10 9.04
N THR A 269 11.71 -10.32 8.50
CA THR A 269 10.51 -10.57 9.33
C THR A 269 10.61 -11.89 10.09
N GLN A 270 11.19 -12.94 9.48
CA GLN A 270 11.48 -14.21 10.15
C GLN A 270 12.54 -14.05 11.26
N ASP A 271 13.59 -13.30 11.01
CA ASP A 271 14.68 -13.08 11.96
C ASP A 271 14.20 -12.26 13.17
N LEU A 272 13.38 -11.23 12.95
CA LEU A 272 12.72 -10.51 14.04
C LEU A 272 11.79 -11.42 14.85
N ALA A 273 10.96 -12.24 14.18
CA ALA A 273 10.06 -13.19 14.83
C ALA A 273 10.80 -14.23 15.66
N ALA A 274 12.01 -14.60 15.26
CA ALA A 274 12.90 -15.54 15.97
C ALA A 274 13.75 -14.88 17.06
N GLY A 275 13.60 -13.58 17.32
CA GLY A 275 14.36 -12.86 18.35
C GLY A 275 15.84 -12.65 18.00
N LYS A 276 16.22 -12.69 16.73
CA LYS A 276 17.64 -12.50 16.31
C LYS A 276 18.07 -11.04 16.32
N ALA A 277 17.13 -10.10 16.34
CA ALA A 277 17.38 -8.67 16.41
C ALA A 277 16.37 -7.98 17.31
N ALA A 278 16.76 -6.80 17.84
CA ALA A 278 15.93 -6.04 18.75
C ALA A 278 14.84 -5.24 18.03
N ILE A 279 15.12 -4.69 16.86
CA ILE A 279 14.20 -3.85 16.06
C ILE A 279 14.31 -4.14 14.57
N LEU A 280 13.21 -3.81 13.86
CA LEU A 280 13.12 -3.83 12.39
C LEU A 280 12.55 -2.49 11.92
N PRO A 281 13.36 -1.63 11.24
CA PRO A 281 12.90 -0.32 10.76
C PRO A 281 12.05 -0.47 9.50
N LEU A 282 10.77 -0.73 9.69
CA LEU A 282 9.75 -0.86 8.64
C LEU A 282 8.45 -0.19 9.08
N GLY A 283 7.44 -0.26 8.24
CA GLY A 283 6.10 0.21 8.58
C GLY A 283 5.26 -0.84 9.30
N THR A 284 4.10 -0.41 9.80
CA THR A 284 3.13 -1.24 10.52
C THR A 284 2.67 -2.45 9.73
N TYR A 285 2.67 -2.38 8.41
CA TYR A 285 2.35 -3.46 7.47
C TYR A 285 3.23 -4.71 7.62
N ALA A 286 4.40 -4.58 8.23
CA ALA A 286 5.28 -5.73 8.45
C ALA A 286 4.93 -6.52 9.74
N ILE A 287 4.16 -5.96 10.66
CA ILE A 287 3.73 -6.63 11.90
C ILE A 287 2.98 -7.95 11.60
N PRO A 288 1.95 -7.95 10.72
CA PRO A 288 1.28 -9.20 10.34
C PRO A 288 2.23 -10.24 9.76
N GLN A 289 3.23 -9.83 8.99
CA GLN A 289 4.21 -10.74 8.39
C GLN A 289 5.10 -11.41 9.45
N VAL A 290 5.52 -10.67 10.48
CA VAL A 290 6.21 -11.24 11.64
C VAL A 290 5.32 -12.26 12.35
N ARG A 291 4.04 -11.96 12.52
CA ARG A 291 3.05 -12.84 13.17
C ARG A 291 2.66 -14.07 12.34
N LEU A 292 2.82 -14.06 11.03
CA LEU A 292 2.68 -15.27 10.21
C LEU A 292 3.74 -16.32 10.57
N VAL A 293 4.93 -15.88 10.97
CA VAL A 293 6.03 -16.76 11.41
C VAL A 293 5.84 -17.19 12.87
N ASN A 294 5.55 -16.23 13.74
CA ASN A 294 5.31 -16.47 15.16
C ASN A 294 4.03 -15.74 15.60
N LYS A 295 2.93 -16.49 15.70
CA LYS A 295 1.60 -15.94 16.07
C LYS A 295 1.59 -15.25 17.43
N ASN A 296 2.50 -15.66 18.33
CA ASN A 296 2.62 -15.13 19.67
C ASN A 296 3.72 -14.08 19.80
N ALA A 297 4.27 -13.57 18.69
CA ALA A 297 5.29 -12.53 18.73
C ALA A 297 4.74 -11.32 19.49
N ASN A 298 5.40 -11.00 20.60
CA ASN A 298 5.10 -9.82 21.40
C ASN A 298 5.81 -8.61 20.78
N LEU A 299 5.05 -7.73 20.16
CA LEU A 299 5.57 -6.64 19.35
C LEU A 299 5.07 -5.30 19.84
N ARG A 300 5.90 -4.27 19.69
CA ARG A 300 5.51 -2.85 19.77
C ARG A 300 5.96 -2.15 18.50
N PHE A 301 5.35 -1.02 18.23
CA PHE A 301 5.74 -0.12 17.14
C PHE A 301 6.02 1.26 17.69
N ALA A 302 7.12 1.85 17.26
CA ALA A 302 7.52 3.18 17.70
C ALA A 302 7.91 4.07 16.51
N GLN A 303 7.69 5.37 16.69
CA GLN A 303 8.20 6.39 15.79
C GLN A 303 9.74 6.45 15.89
N MET A 304 10.42 6.57 14.75
CA MET A 304 11.87 6.71 14.74
C MET A 304 12.26 8.17 15.04
N PRO A 305 12.91 8.45 16.18
CA PRO A 305 13.26 9.82 16.52
C PRO A 305 14.34 10.35 15.58
N ALA A 306 14.19 11.58 15.09
CA ALA A 306 15.10 12.18 14.12
C ALA A 306 15.88 13.38 14.67
N THR A 307 15.41 14.00 15.76
CA THR A 307 16.06 15.12 16.44
C THR A 307 16.23 14.85 17.94
N ASN A 308 16.92 15.75 18.65
CA ASN A 308 17.05 15.69 20.10
C ASN A 308 15.95 16.49 20.83
N ASN A 309 14.91 16.89 20.12
CA ASN A 309 13.72 17.53 20.68
C ASN A 309 12.52 16.61 20.53
N ALA A 310 12.09 15.94 21.60
CA ALA A 310 10.96 15.02 21.59
C ALA A 310 9.63 15.68 21.14
N LYS A 311 9.49 17.02 21.30
CA LYS A 311 8.26 17.74 20.93
C LYS A 311 8.12 17.96 19.41
N GLU A 312 9.24 17.91 18.67
CA GLU A 312 9.28 18.11 17.23
C GLU A 312 8.99 16.85 16.44
N GLN A 313 9.03 15.69 17.09
CA GLN A 313 8.85 14.42 16.39
C GLN A 313 7.49 14.35 15.69
N GLN A 314 7.52 13.88 14.47
CA GLN A 314 6.36 13.62 13.62
C GLN A 314 6.31 12.13 13.27
N LEU A 315 5.13 11.61 13.05
CA LEU A 315 4.93 10.25 12.55
C LEU A 315 4.71 10.30 11.05
N THR A 316 5.53 9.58 10.29
CA THR A 316 5.16 9.31 8.89
C THR A 316 3.99 8.35 8.86
N ALA A 317 2.88 8.78 8.29
CA ALA A 317 1.69 7.98 8.10
C ALA A 317 1.01 8.35 6.78
N GLY A 318 0.34 7.39 6.16
CA GLY A 318 -0.33 7.60 4.89
C GLY A 318 -1.49 6.63 4.69
N ASP A 319 -2.19 6.81 3.58
CA ASP A 319 -3.30 5.96 3.17
C ASP A 319 -2.75 4.68 2.54
N ASP A 320 -2.64 3.63 3.35
CA ASP A 320 -2.14 2.32 2.90
C ASP A 320 -3.10 1.67 1.90
N VAL A 321 -4.40 1.69 2.20
CA VAL A 321 -5.44 1.22 1.30
C VAL A 321 -6.51 2.29 1.17
N MET A 322 -6.83 2.62 -0.06
CA MET A 322 -8.00 3.42 -0.40
C MET A 322 -8.95 2.59 -1.28
N LEU A 323 -10.24 2.82 -1.16
CA LEU A 323 -11.28 2.22 -1.98
C LEU A 323 -11.79 3.24 -2.99
N THR A 324 -11.91 2.84 -4.25
CA THR A 324 -12.51 3.69 -5.28
C THR A 324 -13.37 2.89 -6.24
N ILE A 325 -14.19 3.60 -6.99
CA ILE A 325 -15.07 3.07 -8.04
C ILE A 325 -14.57 3.63 -9.37
N GLY A 326 -14.52 2.79 -10.39
CA GLY A 326 -14.15 3.21 -11.74
C GLY A 326 -15.13 4.28 -12.26
N ALA A 327 -14.59 5.37 -12.84
CA ALA A 327 -15.40 6.51 -13.29
C ALA A 327 -16.40 6.14 -14.38
N HIS A 328 -16.13 5.10 -15.17
CA HIS A 328 -16.93 4.69 -16.31
C HIS A 328 -17.65 3.35 -16.09
N THR A 329 -17.70 2.85 -14.84
CA THR A 329 -18.45 1.63 -14.54
C THR A 329 -19.92 1.77 -14.90
N LYS A 330 -20.51 0.70 -15.41
CA LYS A 330 -21.96 0.62 -15.68
C LYS A 330 -22.74 0.13 -14.46
N HIS A 331 -22.04 -0.25 -13.39
CA HIS A 331 -22.57 -0.92 -12.20
C HIS A 331 -22.30 -0.09 -10.93
N TYR A 332 -22.41 1.24 -11.04
CA TYR A 332 -22.09 2.14 -9.93
C TYR A 332 -22.84 1.81 -8.64
N ASN A 333 -24.14 1.53 -8.72
CA ASN A 333 -24.97 1.26 -7.55
C ASN A 333 -24.55 -0.04 -6.84
N GLU A 334 -24.23 -1.07 -7.59
CA GLU A 334 -23.76 -2.35 -7.06
C GLU A 334 -22.33 -2.23 -6.51
N ALA A 335 -21.47 -1.50 -7.22
CA ALA A 335 -20.11 -1.19 -6.77
C ALA A 335 -20.15 -0.39 -5.47
N ARG A 336 -21.03 0.60 -5.36
CA ARG A 336 -21.23 1.39 -4.14
C ARG A 336 -21.69 0.53 -2.96
N GLN A 337 -22.64 -0.38 -3.15
CA GLN A 337 -23.06 -1.30 -2.10
C GLN A 337 -21.92 -2.15 -1.59
N PHE A 338 -21.01 -2.60 -2.46
CA PHE A 338 -19.84 -3.36 -2.05
C PHE A 338 -18.83 -2.48 -1.30
N VAL A 339 -18.58 -1.26 -1.75
CA VAL A 339 -17.74 -0.28 -1.04
C VAL A 339 -18.33 0.02 0.34
N ASP A 340 -19.63 0.29 0.45
CA ASP A 340 -20.27 0.56 1.75
C ASP A 340 -20.21 -0.64 2.70
N PHE A 341 -20.35 -1.86 2.16
CA PHE A 341 -20.15 -3.08 2.95
C PHE A 341 -18.71 -3.17 3.50
N LEU A 342 -17.71 -2.92 2.66
CA LEU A 342 -16.31 -2.91 3.11
C LEU A 342 -16.07 -1.81 4.15
N MET A 343 -16.64 -0.62 3.95
CA MET A 343 -16.53 0.53 4.84
C MET A 343 -17.34 0.38 6.14
N SER A 344 -18.15 -0.67 6.29
CA SER A 344 -18.86 -0.87 7.56
C SER A 344 -17.87 -0.90 8.74
N GLU A 345 -18.27 -0.30 9.87
CA GLU A 345 -17.41 -0.19 11.06
C GLU A 345 -16.84 -1.56 11.50
N LYS A 346 -17.67 -2.61 11.41
CA LYS A 346 -17.28 -4.00 11.72
C LYS A 346 -16.13 -4.45 10.82
N ASN A 347 -16.25 -4.26 9.49
CA ASN A 347 -15.25 -4.72 8.54
C ASN A 347 -13.96 -3.91 8.61
N VAL A 348 -14.07 -2.60 8.80
CA VAL A 348 -12.92 -1.72 9.00
C VAL A 348 -12.14 -2.10 10.27
N LYS A 349 -12.82 -2.33 11.39
CA LYS A 349 -12.18 -2.77 12.64
C LYS A 349 -11.52 -4.15 12.50
N ASP A 350 -12.19 -5.09 11.83
CA ASP A 350 -11.66 -6.43 11.56
C ASP A 350 -10.39 -6.37 10.70
N TYR A 351 -10.41 -5.58 9.62
CA TYR A 351 -9.25 -5.32 8.78
C TYR A 351 -8.10 -4.72 9.57
N SER A 352 -8.37 -3.63 10.29
CA SER A 352 -7.35 -2.89 11.06
C SER A 352 -6.68 -3.79 12.10
N LYS A 353 -7.44 -4.67 12.75
CA LYS A 353 -6.89 -5.63 13.70
C LYS A 353 -6.00 -6.68 13.03
N GLN A 354 -6.44 -7.22 11.88
CA GLN A 354 -5.70 -8.28 11.19
C GLN A 354 -4.45 -7.76 10.48
N GLN A 355 -4.52 -6.53 9.96
CA GLN A 355 -3.45 -5.93 9.18
C GLN A 355 -2.57 -4.94 9.96
N SER A 356 -2.79 -4.79 11.27
CA SER A 356 -2.09 -3.81 12.12
C SER A 356 -2.10 -2.41 11.50
N ALA A 357 -3.28 -2.00 11.03
CA ALA A 357 -3.50 -0.75 10.30
C ALA A 357 -4.32 0.24 11.13
N PHE A 358 -4.18 1.52 10.87
CA PHE A 358 -5.06 2.55 11.44
C PHE A 358 -6.41 2.53 10.72
N THR A 359 -7.48 2.77 11.47
CA THR A 359 -8.82 2.92 10.90
C THR A 359 -8.95 4.27 10.19
N PRO A 360 -9.78 4.37 9.15
CA PRO A 360 -9.99 5.63 8.45
C PRO A 360 -10.92 6.58 9.21
N TYR A 361 -11.66 6.11 10.20
CA TYR A 361 -12.66 6.91 10.92
C TYR A 361 -12.04 7.79 12.00
N LYS A 362 -12.57 9.02 12.16
CA LYS A 362 -12.03 10.03 13.06
C LYS A 362 -12.07 9.68 14.54
N ASP A 363 -13.07 8.89 14.97
CA ASP A 363 -13.31 8.56 16.37
C ASP A 363 -13.03 7.09 16.73
N THR A 364 -12.53 6.32 15.77
CA THR A 364 -12.25 4.90 15.94
C THR A 364 -10.75 4.65 15.79
N TYR A 365 -10.15 4.03 16.80
CA TYR A 365 -8.72 3.71 16.83
C TYR A 365 -8.51 2.19 16.76
N VAL A 366 -7.29 1.85 16.40
CA VAL A 366 -6.82 0.49 16.15
C VAL A 366 -7.08 -0.47 17.32
N GLY A 367 -7.38 -1.73 16.95
CA GLY A 367 -7.46 -2.83 17.90
C GLY A 367 -6.16 -3.63 18.06
N ASP A 368 -5.01 -3.18 17.50
CA ASP A 368 -3.71 -3.83 17.66
C ASP A 368 -2.87 -3.10 18.71
N GLU A 369 -2.62 -3.77 19.82
CA GLU A 369 -1.82 -3.23 20.94
C GLU A 369 -0.39 -2.86 20.53
N ALA A 370 0.16 -3.49 19.49
CA ALA A 370 1.48 -3.14 18.98
C ALA A 370 1.60 -1.67 18.58
N LEU A 371 0.49 -1.02 18.19
CA LEU A 371 0.46 0.36 17.71
C LEU A 371 0.21 1.41 18.82
N ASN A 372 0.02 0.99 20.06
CA ASN A 372 -0.28 1.91 21.17
C ASN A 372 0.78 3.03 21.31
N GLY A 373 2.05 2.73 21.05
CA GLY A 373 3.16 3.69 21.17
C GLY A 373 3.11 4.87 20.18
N VAL A 374 2.28 4.80 19.13
CA VAL A 374 2.16 5.86 18.12
C VAL A 374 0.76 6.47 18.03
N LEU A 375 -0.20 5.98 18.81
CA LEU A 375 -1.58 6.48 18.79
C LEU A 375 -1.67 7.96 19.14
N ASP A 376 -0.82 8.46 20.01
CA ASP A 376 -0.83 9.87 20.42
C ASP A 376 -0.42 10.80 19.26
N PHE A 377 0.50 10.36 18.40
CA PHE A 377 0.82 11.09 17.17
C PHE A 377 -0.40 11.14 16.23
N TYR A 378 -1.05 9.99 16.07
CA TYR A 378 -2.24 9.87 15.22
C TYR A 378 -3.39 10.75 15.71
N LYS A 379 -3.71 10.68 17.00
CA LYS A 379 -4.75 11.49 17.66
C LYS A 379 -4.45 12.98 17.63
N ALA A 380 -3.19 13.37 17.82
CA ALA A 380 -2.76 14.76 17.81
C ALA A 380 -2.62 15.36 16.40
N GLY A 381 -2.82 14.55 15.34
CA GLY A 381 -2.60 14.99 13.97
C GLY A 381 -1.14 15.36 13.66
N LYS A 382 -0.18 14.83 14.44
CA LYS A 382 1.26 14.99 14.19
C LYS A 382 1.73 14.00 13.13
N LEU A 383 1.09 14.06 11.97
CA LEU A 383 1.30 13.17 10.84
C LEU A 383 1.91 13.94 9.67
N THR A 384 2.84 13.31 8.98
CA THR A 384 3.38 13.75 7.70
C THR A 384 3.28 12.63 6.69
N ASP A 385 3.07 12.99 5.44
CA ASP A 385 3.05 12.05 4.34
C ASP A 385 4.45 11.47 4.05
N PHE A 386 4.52 10.41 3.30
CA PHE A 386 5.77 9.79 2.87
C PHE A 386 6.55 10.73 1.94
N CYS A 387 7.84 10.88 2.20
CA CYS A 387 8.67 11.85 1.47
C CYS A 387 8.87 11.52 -0.01
N ASP A 388 8.74 10.27 -0.40
CA ASP A 388 8.81 9.83 -1.78
C ASP A 388 7.59 10.26 -2.61
N HIS A 389 6.47 10.62 -1.98
CA HIS A 389 5.31 11.21 -2.66
C HIS A 389 5.56 12.63 -3.21
N TYR A 390 6.62 13.29 -2.75
CA TYR A 390 7.04 14.61 -3.24
C TYR A 390 8.12 14.55 -4.32
N VAL A 391 8.53 13.34 -4.69
CA VAL A 391 9.60 13.08 -5.66
C VAL A 391 9.01 12.34 -6.86
N PRO A 392 9.41 12.67 -8.12
CA PRO A 392 8.90 11.95 -9.29
C PRO A 392 9.06 10.43 -9.17
N ALA A 393 7.98 9.67 -9.40
CA ALA A 393 7.94 8.20 -9.26
C ALA A 393 8.94 7.46 -10.17
N SER A 394 9.44 8.11 -11.21
CA SER A 394 10.45 7.54 -12.10
C SER A 394 11.88 7.54 -11.53
N ILE A 395 12.11 8.22 -10.40
CA ILE A 395 13.41 8.20 -9.72
C ILE A 395 13.52 6.91 -8.89
N ASN A 396 14.56 6.12 -9.14
CA ASN A 396 14.83 4.90 -8.38
C ASN A 396 15.44 5.20 -7.00
N ILE A 397 14.64 5.80 -6.10
CA ILE A 397 15.05 6.15 -4.73
C ILE A 397 15.57 4.90 -4.00
N ALA A 398 14.84 3.78 -4.10
CA ALA A 398 15.18 2.53 -3.44
C ALA A 398 16.58 2.02 -3.81
N GLY A 399 16.92 2.01 -5.10
CA GLY A 399 18.26 1.59 -5.56
C GLY A 399 19.37 2.54 -5.10
N PHE A 400 19.08 3.84 -5.03
CA PHE A 400 20.05 4.81 -4.51
C PHE A 400 20.23 4.67 -3.00
N LEU A 401 19.18 4.39 -2.24
CA LEU A 401 19.26 4.10 -0.80
C LEU A 401 20.08 2.83 -0.52
N GLN A 402 19.87 1.77 -1.30
CA GLN A 402 20.66 0.55 -1.18
C GLN A 402 22.15 0.85 -1.36
N THR A 403 22.49 1.63 -2.38
CA THR A 403 23.89 2.07 -2.61
C THR A 403 24.40 2.94 -1.45
N LEU A 404 23.57 3.82 -0.91
CA LEU A 404 23.90 4.68 0.22
C LEU A 404 24.28 3.85 1.45
N VAL A 405 23.40 2.95 1.89
CA VAL A 405 23.59 2.17 3.12
C VAL A 405 24.74 1.16 3.00
N GLN A 406 25.01 0.67 1.78
CA GLN A 406 26.16 -0.22 1.52
C GLN A 406 27.49 0.52 1.47
N SER A 407 27.54 1.70 0.84
CA SER A 407 28.79 2.44 0.62
C SER A 407 29.10 3.48 1.70
N GLY A 408 28.08 3.96 2.42
CA GLY A 408 28.21 5.08 3.34
C GLY A 408 28.41 6.45 2.66
N ASN A 409 28.25 6.54 1.32
CA ASN A 409 28.58 7.74 0.56
C ASN A 409 27.35 8.65 0.35
N THR A 410 27.12 9.55 1.30
CA THR A 410 26.00 10.52 1.26
C THR A 410 26.09 11.46 0.06
N GLY A 411 27.29 11.95 -0.27
CA GLY A 411 27.49 12.86 -1.41
C GLY A 411 27.10 12.21 -2.74
N LYS A 412 27.50 10.94 -2.96
CA LYS A 412 27.09 10.21 -4.17
C LYS A 412 25.58 10.02 -4.24
N PHE A 413 24.93 9.68 -3.11
CA PHE A 413 23.47 9.53 -3.04
C PHE A 413 22.76 10.82 -3.43
N LEU A 414 23.08 11.94 -2.77
CA LEU A 414 22.45 13.24 -2.99
C LEU A 414 22.64 13.75 -4.43
N ASN A 415 23.87 13.57 -4.98
CA ASN A 415 24.17 13.93 -6.36
C ASN A 415 23.38 13.07 -7.37
N SER A 416 23.19 11.78 -7.09
CA SER A 416 22.41 10.90 -7.95
C SER A 416 20.94 11.30 -7.95
N MET A 417 20.36 11.59 -6.76
CA MET A 417 19.00 12.09 -6.61
C MET A 417 18.80 13.38 -7.39
N GLN A 418 19.69 14.37 -7.23
CA GLN A 418 19.59 15.65 -7.93
C GLN A 418 19.70 15.47 -9.44
N SER A 419 20.67 14.68 -9.90
CA SER A 419 20.88 14.46 -11.34
C SER A 419 19.66 13.83 -12.03
N GLU A 420 19.00 12.85 -11.39
CA GLU A 420 17.79 12.26 -11.97
C GLU A 420 16.61 13.22 -11.93
N TYR A 421 16.47 13.98 -10.84
CA TYR A 421 15.45 15.01 -10.70
C TYR A 421 15.58 16.07 -11.80
N ASP A 422 16.77 16.61 -12.00
CA ASP A 422 17.04 17.64 -13.02
C ASP A 422 16.74 17.13 -14.45
N LYS A 423 17.03 15.86 -14.75
CA LYS A 423 16.69 15.23 -16.04
C LYS A 423 15.19 15.16 -16.29
N ILE A 424 14.41 14.90 -15.25
CA ILE A 424 12.95 14.80 -15.35
C ILE A 424 12.35 16.19 -15.56
N GLU A 425 12.77 17.16 -14.73
CA GLU A 425 12.30 18.52 -14.86
C GLU A 425 12.63 19.11 -16.24
N ALA A 426 13.84 18.87 -16.76
CA ALA A 426 14.22 19.32 -18.11
C ALA A 426 13.37 18.70 -19.24
N ARG A 427 12.70 17.55 -19.00
CA ARG A 427 11.76 16.93 -19.96
C ARG A 427 10.37 17.54 -19.86
N ASN A 428 9.94 17.93 -18.66
CA ASN A 428 8.63 18.53 -18.42
C ASN A 428 8.52 19.96 -18.96
N PHE A 429 9.66 20.64 -19.19
CA PHE A 429 9.73 21.97 -19.80
C PHE A 429 9.85 21.97 -21.34
N ARG A 430 9.81 20.80 -21.99
CA ARG A 430 9.80 20.66 -23.45
C ARG A 430 8.44 20.19 -23.96
#